data_1ad067218e2680ea7ebf20dc4c01523b
#
_entry.id   1ad067218e2680ea7ebf20dc4c01523b
#
_cell.length_a   1.000
_cell.length_b   1.000
_cell.length_c   1.000
_cell.angle_alpha   90.00
_cell.angle_beta   90.00
_cell.angle_gamma   90.00
#
_symmetry.space_group_name_H-M   'P 1'
#
loop_
_entity.id
_entity.type
_entity.pdbx_description
1 polymer ?
#
loop_
_entity_poly.entity_id
_entity_poly.type
_entity_poly.pdbx_seq_one_letter_code
_entity_poly.pdbx_strand_id
1 'polypeptide(L)'
;MKYDFETLVDRSQNGSAKWNGMKDHNPAVAKNIAPLSVADLDLKLAPEIAEGMLEFMQNNPVFGYTNGTAAYYDAVINWMKDKHNYQVEKEWIVLSNGVVPALSDVVTAFTEENDGVIIFTPVYYPFYRAIELNNRRVQRCPLINHENSYQIDFDKFEELAKQANTKLLILCNPHNPVGRVWTKEELEKIADICLNNGIIILSDEIHEDLTMPGYTHYPIAVLSEVIGDITVTCTAPSKSFNIAGLQGSNIIIKNKELRAKFIAQQEKKGFFTLNTLSFEATRLAYTKGDAWLAEFKTLIHHNYDILVDFIKKNLPSVTVYPLEGTYLAWLDFRNLGYDYLELEKKMIAADLYLDEGYVFGQEGEGFERINIACPTWVLKEALERLKNAFSGPQVSK
;
A
#
# COMPACT_ATOMS: atom_id res chain seq x y z
N MET A 1 -18.89 16.75 -6.97
CA MET A 1 -17.53 16.89 -6.39
C MET A 1 -16.88 18.17 -6.89
N LYS A 2 -16.07 18.83 -6.09
CA LYS A 2 -15.32 20.04 -6.48
C LYS A 2 -14.19 19.70 -7.45
N TYR A 3 -13.60 18.52 -7.29
CA TYR A 3 -12.46 18.04 -8.06
C TYR A 3 -12.85 17.16 -9.24
N ASP A 4 -12.00 17.13 -10.28
CA ASP A 4 -12.21 16.33 -11.48
C ASP A 4 -11.74 14.88 -11.26
N PHE A 5 -12.66 14.00 -10.98
CA PHE A 5 -12.46 12.55 -10.91
C PHE A 5 -13.13 11.79 -12.08
N GLU A 6 -13.60 12.52 -13.09
CA GLU A 6 -14.25 11.94 -14.28
C GLU A 6 -13.27 11.81 -15.47
N THR A 7 -12.18 12.60 -15.48
CA THR A 7 -11.18 12.53 -16.54
C THR A 7 -10.19 11.41 -16.28
N LEU A 8 -10.14 10.41 -17.16
CA LEU A 8 -9.06 9.41 -17.19
C LEU A 8 -7.80 10.09 -17.75
N VAL A 9 -6.70 9.99 -17.00
CA VAL A 9 -5.38 10.45 -17.47
C VAL A 9 -4.69 9.31 -18.21
N ASP A 10 -4.62 9.41 -19.53
CA ASP A 10 -3.86 8.46 -20.36
C ASP A 10 -2.35 8.63 -20.11
N ARG A 11 -1.73 7.65 -19.48
CA ARG A 11 -0.29 7.61 -19.19
C ARG A 11 0.48 6.64 -20.08
N SER A 12 -0.13 6.24 -21.21
CA SER A 12 0.43 5.25 -22.12
C SER A 12 1.72 5.68 -22.82
N GLN A 13 2.05 6.99 -22.79
CA GLN A 13 3.22 7.58 -23.43
C GLN A 13 4.23 8.19 -22.45
N ASN A 14 3.98 8.11 -21.13
CA ASN A 14 4.84 8.74 -20.12
C ASN A 14 5.65 7.76 -19.28
N GLY A 15 5.77 6.50 -19.70
CA GLY A 15 6.57 5.49 -18.99
C GLY A 15 5.87 4.88 -17.77
N SER A 16 4.56 5.01 -17.65
CA SER A 16 3.81 4.41 -16.56
C SER A 16 3.97 2.90 -16.51
N ALA A 17 4.41 2.37 -15.36
CA ALA A 17 4.66 0.93 -15.18
C ALA A 17 3.41 0.09 -15.48
N LYS A 18 2.22 0.48 -14.98
CA LYS A 18 1.00 -0.29 -15.22
C LYS A 18 0.51 -0.22 -16.67
N TRP A 19 0.65 0.94 -17.33
CA TRP A 19 0.29 1.09 -18.74
C TRP A 19 1.26 0.35 -19.66
N ASN A 20 2.55 0.31 -19.33
CA ASN A 20 3.52 -0.49 -20.06
C ASN A 20 3.25 -1.99 -19.84
N GLY A 21 3.02 -2.43 -18.59
CA GLY A 21 2.66 -3.83 -18.29
C GLY A 21 1.42 -4.30 -19.08
N MET A 22 0.38 -3.48 -19.18
CA MET A 22 -0.77 -3.78 -20.02
C MET A 22 -0.38 -3.99 -21.48
N LYS A 23 0.47 -3.11 -22.04
CA LYS A 23 0.94 -3.23 -23.43
C LYS A 23 1.88 -4.42 -23.65
N ASP A 24 2.64 -4.83 -22.65
CA ASP A 24 3.48 -6.01 -22.71
C ASP A 24 2.63 -7.28 -22.83
N HIS A 25 1.47 -7.33 -22.17
CA HIS A 25 0.50 -8.42 -22.31
C HIS A 25 -0.27 -8.37 -23.64
N ASN A 26 -0.69 -7.18 -24.07
CA ASN A 26 -1.42 -6.98 -25.32
C ASN A 26 -1.01 -5.69 -26.03
N PRO A 27 -0.03 -5.73 -26.95
CA PRO A 27 0.40 -4.54 -27.70
C PRO A 27 -0.71 -3.89 -28.56
N ALA A 28 -1.76 -4.64 -28.89
CA ALA A 28 -2.90 -4.18 -29.68
C ALA A 28 -4.10 -3.75 -28.85
N VAL A 29 -3.94 -3.60 -27.52
CA VAL A 29 -5.02 -3.15 -26.64
C VAL A 29 -5.64 -1.84 -27.11
N ALA A 30 -6.97 -1.74 -27.06
CA ALA A 30 -7.70 -0.55 -27.50
C ALA A 30 -7.36 0.68 -26.62
N LYS A 31 -7.31 1.87 -27.22
CA LYS A 31 -6.88 3.10 -26.53
C LYS A 31 -7.75 3.54 -25.36
N ASN A 32 -9.01 3.08 -25.32
CA ASN A 32 -9.95 3.40 -24.24
C ASN A 32 -9.86 2.41 -23.06
N ILE A 33 -8.99 1.42 -23.12
CA ILE A 33 -8.78 0.47 -22.03
C ILE A 33 -7.74 1.03 -21.08
N ALA A 34 -8.10 1.12 -19.81
CA ALA A 34 -7.20 1.48 -18.73
C ALA A 34 -6.87 0.25 -17.86
N PRO A 35 -5.61 0.06 -17.45
CA PRO A 35 -5.24 -1.00 -16.51
C PRO A 35 -5.74 -0.67 -15.10
N LEU A 36 -6.22 -1.68 -14.39
CA LEU A 36 -6.68 -1.58 -13.00
C LEU A 36 -5.76 -2.35 -12.04
N SER A 37 -4.50 -2.53 -12.44
CA SER A 37 -3.39 -3.05 -11.65
C SER A 37 -2.60 -1.91 -10.99
N VAL A 38 -1.58 -2.27 -10.22
CA VAL A 38 -0.65 -1.35 -9.54
C VAL A 38 -1.36 -0.30 -8.67
N ALA A 39 -0.79 0.00 -7.52
CA ALA A 39 -1.37 0.96 -6.57
C ALA A 39 -0.93 2.42 -6.88
N ASP A 40 -1.33 2.94 -8.05
CA ASP A 40 -1.30 4.35 -8.41
C ASP A 40 -2.58 4.75 -9.17
N LEU A 41 -2.83 6.03 -9.34
CA LEU A 41 -4.09 6.53 -9.87
C LEU A 41 -3.92 7.06 -11.30
N ASP A 42 -4.94 6.85 -12.15
CA ASP A 42 -5.05 7.51 -13.45
C ASP A 42 -6.00 8.73 -13.39
N LEU A 43 -5.97 9.42 -12.25
CA LEU A 43 -6.67 10.66 -11.95
C LEU A 43 -5.69 11.84 -11.96
N LYS A 44 -6.21 13.04 -12.18
CA LYS A 44 -5.41 14.25 -12.04
C LYS A 44 -4.95 14.44 -10.60
N LEU A 45 -3.77 15.02 -10.42
CA LEU A 45 -3.31 15.47 -9.10
C LEU A 45 -4.29 16.49 -8.52
N ALA A 46 -4.29 16.61 -7.19
CA ALA A 46 -4.94 17.73 -6.53
C ALA A 46 -4.44 19.05 -7.14
N PRO A 47 -5.33 19.95 -7.60
CA PRO A 47 -4.91 21.23 -8.19
C PRO A 47 -3.98 22.01 -7.29
N GLU A 48 -4.23 21.99 -5.98
CA GLU A 48 -3.42 22.68 -4.98
C GLU A 48 -1.97 22.17 -4.94
N ILE A 49 -1.76 20.88 -5.24
CA ILE A 49 -0.42 20.29 -5.34
C ILE A 49 0.19 20.66 -6.71
N ALA A 50 -0.55 20.46 -7.79
CA ALA A 50 -0.04 20.70 -9.14
C ALA A 50 0.36 22.17 -9.37
N GLU A 51 -0.52 23.11 -8.98
CA GLU A 51 -0.27 24.56 -9.09
C GLU A 51 0.85 24.99 -8.14
N GLY A 52 0.86 24.50 -6.90
CA GLY A 52 1.92 24.80 -5.95
C GLY A 52 3.30 24.32 -6.42
N MET A 53 3.37 23.15 -7.07
CA MET A 53 4.61 22.65 -7.67
C MET A 53 5.08 23.54 -8.84
N LEU A 54 4.17 24.02 -9.68
CA LEU A 54 4.50 24.96 -10.77
C LEU A 54 5.03 26.28 -10.20
N GLU A 55 4.36 26.85 -9.21
CA GLU A 55 4.79 28.05 -8.51
C GLU A 55 6.17 27.88 -7.88
N PHE A 56 6.39 26.74 -7.21
CA PHE A 56 7.68 26.42 -6.61
C PHE A 56 8.80 26.40 -7.67
N MET A 57 8.59 25.72 -8.79
CA MET A 57 9.59 25.64 -9.87
C MET A 57 9.87 27.00 -10.51
N GLN A 58 8.87 27.87 -10.64
CA GLN A 58 9.04 29.24 -11.18
C GLN A 58 9.87 30.12 -10.23
N ASN A 59 9.64 29.99 -8.92
CA ASN A 59 10.32 30.79 -7.90
C ASN A 59 11.70 30.22 -7.53
N ASN A 60 11.95 28.94 -7.80
CA ASN A 60 13.19 28.23 -7.48
C ASN A 60 13.74 27.50 -8.73
N PRO A 61 14.30 28.24 -9.69
CA PRO A 61 14.70 27.67 -10.99
C PRO A 61 15.99 26.83 -10.94
N VAL A 62 16.50 26.52 -9.76
CA VAL A 62 17.71 25.71 -9.56
C VAL A 62 17.39 24.50 -8.69
N PHE A 63 17.59 23.30 -9.22
CA PHE A 63 17.47 22.04 -8.51
C PHE A 63 18.84 21.58 -7.97
N GLY A 64 19.37 22.34 -7.02
CA GLY A 64 20.63 22.03 -6.35
C GLY A 64 20.46 20.98 -5.24
N TYR A 65 21.57 20.65 -4.58
CA TYR A 65 21.53 19.81 -3.37
C TYR A 65 20.66 20.47 -2.30
N THR A 66 19.76 19.71 -1.69
CA THR A 66 18.78 20.23 -0.73
C THR A 66 18.62 19.31 0.46
N ASN A 67 18.16 19.89 1.56
CA ASN A 67 17.73 19.17 2.76
C ASN A 67 16.29 19.53 3.08
N GLY A 68 15.64 18.72 3.92
CA GLY A 68 14.30 19.04 4.43
C GLY A 68 14.28 20.39 5.15
N THR A 69 13.32 21.24 4.78
CA THR A 69 13.10 22.54 5.44
C THR A 69 12.29 22.38 6.73
N ALA A 70 12.27 23.42 7.60
CA ALA A 70 11.38 23.42 8.75
C ALA A 70 9.92 23.23 8.32
N ALA A 71 9.47 23.93 7.28
CA ALA A 71 8.11 23.82 6.74
C ALA A 71 7.74 22.40 6.25
N TYR A 72 8.71 21.64 5.74
CA TYR A 72 8.51 20.22 5.41
C TYR A 72 8.26 19.38 6.66
N TYR A 73 9.14 19.47 7.65
CA TYR A 73 9.00 18.70 8.88
C TYR A 73 7.74 19.07 9.65
N ASP A 74 7.41 20.36 9.73
CA ASP A 74 6.19 20.84 10.35
C ASP A 74 4.95 20.27 9.65
N ALA A 75 4.95 20.18 8.32
CA ALA A 75 3.86 19.58 7.56
C ALA A 75 3.68 18.10 7.89
N VAL A 76 4.77 17.33 7.96
CA VAL A 76 4.73 15.91 8.35
C VAL A 76 4.24 15.75 9.79
N ILE A 77 4.81 16.49 10.73
CA ILE A 77 4.46 16.42 12.16
C ILE A 77 2.99 16.75 12.38
N ASN A 78 2.50 17.84 11.78
CA ASN A 78 1.12 18.25 11.91
C ASN A 78 0.16 17.24 11.28
N TRP A 79 0.50 16.67 10.11
CA TRP A 79 -0.31 15.62 9.47
C TRP A 79 -0.45 14.39 10.36
N MET A 80 0.66 13.87 10.88
CA MET A 80 0.66 12.72 11.78
C MET A 80 -0.14 12.98 13.04
N LYS A 81 0.02 14.18 13.63
CA LYS A 81 -0.73 14.58 14.80
C LYS A 81 -2.23 14.71 14.53
N ASP A 82 -2.61 15.46 13.50
CA ASP A 82 -4.00 15.89 13.28
C ASP A 82 -4.85 14.78 12.64
N LYS A 83 -4.23 13.90 11.81
CA LYS A 83 -4.93 12.82 11.11
C LYS A 83 -4.83 11.47 11.81
N HIS A 84 -3.70 11.19 12.48
CA HIS A 84 -3.40 9.87 13.05
C HIS A 84 -3.16 9.90 14.56
N ASN A 85 -3.38 11.06 15.22
CA ASN A 85 -3.12 11.23 16.66
C ASN A 85 -1.73 10.74 17.09
N TYR A 86 -0.74 10.86 16.19
CA TYR A 86 0.63 10.45 16.43
C TYR A 86 1.52 11.67 16.65
N GLN A 87 1.92 11.90 17.91
CA GLN A 87 2.85 12.97 18.28
C GLN A 87 4.26 12.59 17.87
N VAL A 88 4.76 13.22 16.81
CA VAL A 88 6.09 12.93 16.22
C VAL A 88 7.02 14.09 16.48
N GLU A 89 8.24 13.81 16.90
CA GLU A 89 9.32 14.81 16.99
C GLU A 89 10.13 14.82 15.68
N LYS A 90 10.63 15.98 15.30
CA LYS A 90 11.42 16.14 14.07
C LYS A 90 12.59 15.17 13.99
N GLU A 91 13.25 14.93 15.09
CA GLU A 91 14.41 14.06 15.21
C GLU A 91 14.08 12.58 14.98
N TRP A 92 12.80 12.19 15.07
CA TRP A 92 12.37 10.82 14.81
C TRP A 92 12.19 10.55 13.31
N ILE A 93 12.04 11.61 12.50
CA ILE A 93 11.78 11.51 11.06
C ILE A 93 13.10 11.31 10.31
N VAL A 94 13.26 10.12 9.74
CA VAL A 94 14.35 9.79 8.81
C VAL A 94 13.77 9.68 7.41
N LEU A 95 14.44 10.26 6.43
CA LEU A 95 13.99 10.29 5.04
C LEU A 95 14.34 8.99 4.32
N SER A 96 13.51 8.59 3.34
CA SER A 96 13.83 7.49 2.42
C SER A 96 13.24 7.77 1.04
N ASN A 97 13.92 7.31 -0.01
CA ASN A 97 13.47 7.42 -1.40
C ASN A 97 12.38 6.39 -1.77
N GLY A 98 11.45 6.19 -0.85
CA GLY A 98 10.31 5.29 -0.94
C GLY A 98 10.27 4.29 0.22
N VAL A 99 9.08 3.74 0.48
CA VAL A 99 8.88 2.74 1.53
C VAL A 99 9.59 1.43 1.18
N VAL A 100 9.56 0.99 -0.08
CA VAL A 100 10.20 -0.29 -0.48
C VAL A 100 11.71 -0.30 -0.22
N PRO A 101 12.51 0.74 -0.54
CA PRO A 101 13.89 0.82 -0.09
C PRO A 101 14.03 0.80 1.44
N ALA A 102 13.16 1.50 2.17
CA ALA A 102 13.18 1.50 3.63
C ALA A 102 12.93 0.11 4.23
N LEU A 103 12.04 -0.71 3.64
CA LEU A 103 11.83 -2.11 4.06
C LEU A 103 13.15 -2.89 4.04
N SER A 104 13.91 -2.79 2.94
CA SER A 104 15.22 -3.45 2.81
C SER A 104 16.26 -2.91 3.80
N ASP A 105 16.22 -1.59 4.07
CA ASP A 105 17.12 -0.98 5.05
C ASP A 105 16.81 -1.45 6.46
N VAL A 106 15.55 -1.54 6.86
CA VAL A 106 15.11 -2.05 8.16
C VAL A 106 15.49 -3.53 8.33
N VAL A 107 15.18 -4.36 7.32
CA VAL A 107 15.55 -5.79 7.34
C VAL A 107 17.05 -5.94 7.58
N THR A 108 17.89 -5.18 6.88
CA THR A 108 19.35 -5.30 7.03
C THR A 108 19.91 -4.62 8.27
N ALA A 109 19.24 -3.59 8.80
CA ALA A 109 19.69 -2.88 10.00
C ALA A 109 19.41 -3.66 11.30
N PHE A 110 18.36 -4.48 11.33
CA PHE A 110 17.86 -5.08 12.57
C PHE A 110 17.87 -6.61 12.58
N THR A 111 18.35 -7.24 11.52
CA THR A 111 18.47 -8.70 11.45
C THR A 111 19.83 -9.09 10.88
N GLU A 112 20.26 -10.31 11.16
CA GLU A 112 21.43 -10.94 10.55
C GLU A 112 21.02 -11.94 9.47
N GLU A 113 21.97 -12.44 8.67
CA GLU A 113 21.70 -13.49 7.67
C GLU A 113 21.06 -14.73 8.35
N ASN A 114 20.06 -15.29 7.69
CA ASN A 114 19.24 -16.39 8.17
C ASN A 114 18.33 -16.11 9.37
N ASP A 115 18.24 -14.87 9.86
CA ASP A 115 17.19 -14.50 10.80
C ASP A 115 15.80 -14.59 10.16
N GLY A 116 14.80 -14.89 11.00
CA GLY A 116 13.41 -14.96 10.61
C GLY A 116 12.75 -13.59 10.63
N VAL A 117 11.97 -13.32 9.59
CA VAL A 117 11.12 -12.14 9.48
C VAL A 117 9.69 -12.59 9.25
N ILE A 118 8.80 -12.27 10.18
CA ILE A 118 7.38 -12.65 10.09
C ILE A 118 6.64 -11.68 9.17
N ILE A 119 5.75 -12.23 8.34
CA ILE A 119 4.77 -11.49 7.54
C ILE A 119 3.42 -12.21 7.59
N PHE A 120 2.32 -11.45 7.65
CA PHE A 120 0.95 -11.97 7.54
C PHE A 120 0.56 -12.11 6.07
N THR A 121 0.31 -13.33 5.60
CA THR A 121 0.08 -13.61 4.17
C THR A 121 -1.40 -13.94 3.86
N PRO A 122 -1.93 -13.58 2.66
CA PRO A 122 -1.24 -12.96 1.53
C PRO A 122 -0.88 -11.50 1.81
N VAL A 123 0.24 -11.00 1.28
CA VAL A 123 0.69 -9.64 1.53
C VAL A 123 1.49 -9.08 0.36
N TYR A 124 1.68 -7.79 0.32
CA TYR A 124 2.42 -7.04 -0.68
C TYR A 124 3.79 -7.69 -0.99
N TYR A 125 3.97 -8.13 -2.23
CA TYR A 125 5.12 -8.96 -2.65
C TYR A 125 6.50 -8.35 -2.40
N PRO A 126 6.71 -7.02 -2.36
CA PRO A 126 8.00 -6.46 -1.98
C PRO A 126 8.47 -6.82 -0.56
N PHE A 127 7.57 -7.24 0.34
CA PHE A 127 7.98 -7.73 1.66
C PHE A 127 8.82 -9.00 1.53
N TYR A 128 8.36 -9.97 0.71
CA TYR A 128 9.14 -11.19 0.43
C TYR A 128 10.50 -10.83 -0.15
N ARG A 129 10.53 -9.93 -1.15
CA ARG A 129 11.77 -9.50 -1.79
C ARG A 129 12.73 -8.80 -0.83
N ALA A 130 12.22 -7.93 0.06
CA ALA A 130 13.05 -7.26 1.06
C ALA A 130 13.70 -8.25 2.03
N ILE A 131 13.04 -9.37 2.32
CA ILE A 131 13.55 -10.43 3.18
C ILE A 131 14.55 -11.33 2.43
N GLU A 132 14.12 -11.90 1.30
CA GLU A 132 14.87 -12.93 0.57
C GLU A 132 16.13 -12.39 -0.11
N LEU A 133 16.04 -11.20 -0.76
CA LEU A 133 17.19 -10.56 -1.40
C LEU A 133 18.29 -10.14 -0.42
N ASN A 134 17.95 -10.07 0.86
CA ASN A 134 18.91 -9.77 1.93
C ASN A 134 19.31 -11.05 2.71
N ASN A 135 19.08 -12.24 2.20
CA ASN A 135 19.44 -13.53 2.82
C ASN A 135 18.78 -13.76 4.19
N ARG A 136 17.56 -13.26 4.42
CA ARG A 136 16.76 -13.54 5.61
C ARG A 136 15.68 -14.57 5.26
N ARG A 137 15.10 -15.19 6.30
CA ARG A 137 14.06 -16.22 6.12
C ARG A 137 12.67 -15.61 6.26
N VAL A 138 11.85 -15.80 5.24
CA VAL A 138 10.43 -15.47 5.32
C VAL A 138 9.75 -16.46 6.27
N GLN A 139 9.16 -15.94 7.34
CA GLN A 139 8.30 -16.67 8.25
C GLN A 139 6.84 -16.29 7.98
N ARG A 140 6.18 -17.14 7.21
CA ARG A 140 4.78 -16.89 6.80
C ARG A 140 3.83 -17.23 7.93
N CYS A 141 2.98 -16.28 8.29
CA CYS A 141 1.83 -16.46 9.15
C CYS A 141 0.56 -16.25 8.31
N PRO A 142 -0.01 -17.30 7.70
CA PRO A 142 -1.19 -17.18 6.87
C PRO A 142 -2.37 -16.62 7.65
N LEU A 143 -3.03 -15.62 7.09
CA LEU A 143 -4.28 -15.10 7.63
C LEU A 143 -5.39 -16.15 7.48
N ILE A 144 -6.24 -16.25 8.49
CA ILE A 144 -7.41 -17.13 8.47
C ILE A 144 -8.53 -16.40 7.73
N ASN A 145 -9.04 -17.04 6.68
CA ASN A 145 -10.24 -16.57 6.01
C ASN A 145 -11.48 -17.09 6.76
N HIS A 146 -12.19 -16.21 7.41
CA HIS A 146 -13.39 -16.53 8.18
C HIS A 146 -14.55 -15.63 7.72
N GLU A 147 -15.65 -16.24 7.26
CA GLU A 147 -16.88 -15.52 6.84
C GLU A 147 -16.62 -14.33 5.88
N ASN A 148 -15.75 -14.53 4.89
CA ASN A 148 -15.32 -13.51 3.94
C ASN A 148 -14.59 -12.31 4.58
N SER A 149 -13.93 -12.53 5.72
CA SER A 149 -13.01 -11.59 6.34
C SER A 149 -11.71 -12.30 6.71
N TYR A 150 -10.62 -11.55 6.76
CA TYR A 150 -9.34 -12.10 7.17
C TYR A 150 -9.06 -11.78 8.64
N GLN A 151 -8.56 -12.77 9.38
CA GLN A 151 -8.16 -12.67 10.78
C GLN A 151 -6.73 -13.14 10.94
N ILE A 152 -6.03 -12.60 11.94
CA ILE A 152 -4.68 -13.05 12.27
C ILE A 152 -4.78 -14.37 13.05
N ASP A 153 -4.02 -15.38 12.62
CA ASP A 153 -3.78 -16.59 13.39
C ASP A 153 -2.78 -16.28 14.51
N PHE A 154 -3.30 -15.83 15.65
CA PHE A 154 -2.46 -15.44 16.77
C PHE A 154 -1.71 -16.61 17.40
N ASP A 155 -2.24 -17.83 17.35
CA ASP A 155 -1.54 -19.02 17.86
C ASP A 155 -0.33 -19.33 16.98
N LYS A 156 -0.50 -19.27 15.66
CA LYS A 156 0.60 -19.43 14.70
C LYS A 156 1.59 -18.28 14.80
N PHE A 157 1.14 -17.05 14.96
CA PHE A 157 2.01 -15.90 15.13
C PHE A 157 2.89 -16.03 16.38
N GLU A 158 2.31 -16.44 17.52
CA GLU A 158 3.05 -16.66 18.76
C GLU A 158 4.05 -17.83 18.65
N GLU A 159 3.69 -18.90 17.95
CA GLU A 159 4.60 -20.02 17.63
C GLU A 159 5.84 -19.52 16.87
N LEU A 160 5.63 -18.69 15.85
CA LEU A 160 6.71 -18.12 15.05
C LEU A 160 7.56 -17.13 15.86
N ALA A 161 6.91 -16.29 16.65
CA ALA A 161 7.57 -15.30 17.51
C ALA A 161 8.51 -15.92 18.54
N LYS A 162 8.17 -17.10 19.08
CA LYS A 162 8.98 -17.84 20.07
C LYS A 162 10.25 -18.48 19.48
N GLN A 163 10.40 -18.52 18.16
CA GLN A 163 11.60 -19.08 17.55
C GLN A 163 12.81 -18.16 17.79
N ALA A 164 13.92 -18.71 18.27
CA ALA A 164 15.09 -17.93 18.70
C ALA A 164 15.70 -17.02 17.63
N ASN A 165 15.54 -17.39 16.36
CA ASN A 165 16.01 -16.62 15.21
C ASN A 165 15.00 -15.63 14.65
N THR A 166 13.78 -15.52 15.18
CA THR A 166 12.80 -14.50 14.78
C THR A 166 13.20 -13.15 15.37
N LYS A 167 13.36 -12.11 14.52
CA LYS A 167 13.86 -10.79 14.95
C LYS A 167 12.99 -9.63 14.51
N LEU A 168 12.17 -9.81 13.47
CA LEU A 168 11.42 -8.73 12.85
C LEU A 168 10.03 -9.21 12.46
N LEU A 169 9.02 -8.35 12.65
CA LEU A 169 7.72 -8.42 12.03
C LEU A 169 7.61 -7.30 11.00
N ILE A 170 7.19 -7.59 9.76
CA ILE A 170 6.73 -6.58 8.82
C ILE A 170 5.20 -6.60 8.81
N LEU A 171 4.62 -5.57 9.40
CA LEU A 171 3.17 -5.35 9.49
C LEU A 171 2.72 -4.42 8.37
N CYS A 172 1.68 -4.79 7.62
CA CYS A 172 1.00 -3.93 6.67
C CYS A 172 -0.30 -3.41 7.29
N ASN A 173 -0.45 -2.10 7.46
CA ASN A 173 -1.61 -1.51 8.13
C ASN A 173 -1.97 -0.12 7.57
N PRO A 174 -3.04 0.01 6.77
CA PRO A 174 -3.98 -1.01 6.24
C PRO A 174 -3.34 -2.09 5.40
N HIS A 175 -3.91 -3.30 5.45
CA HIS A 175 -3.30 -4.51 4.87
C HIS A 175 -3.63 -4.70 3.39
N ASN A 176 -2.62 -4.63 2.55
CA ASN A 176 -2.69 -4.91 1.12
C ASN A 176 -2.21 -6.36 0.85
N PRO A 177 -2.96 -7.24 0.17
CA PRO A 177 -4.07 -6.94 -0.73
C PRO A 177 -5.48 -7.04 -0.12
N VAL A 178 -5.63 -7.60 1.09
CA VAL A 178 -6.93 -8.04 1.62
C VAL A 178 -7.84 -6.91 2.12
N GLY A 179 -7.34 -5.67 2.18
CA GLY A 179 -8.13 -4.48 2.50
C GLY A 179 -8.48 -4.29 3.99
N ARG A 180 -7.88 -5.09 4.92
CA ARG A 180 -8.12 -4.98 6.36
C ARG A 180 -7.48 -3.72 6.96
N VAL A 181 -8.18 -3.12 7.92
CA VAL A 181 -7.64 -2.15 8.88
C VAL A 181 -7.65 -2.82 10.24
N TRP A 182 -6.47 -3.12 10.78
CA TRP A 182 -6.38 -3.84 12.05
C TRP A 182 -6.98 -3.02 13.19
N THR A 183 -7.81 -3.66 14.02
CA THR A 183 -8.41 -3.00 15.19
C THR A 183 -7.35 -2.70 16.24
N LYS A 184 -7.69 -1.79 17.16
CA LYS A 184 -6.78 -1.46 18.26
C LYS A 184 -6.43 -2.70 19.08
N GLU A 185 -7.40 -3.56 19.34
CA GLU A 185 -7.25 -4.81 20.11
C GLU A 185 -6.35 -5.82 19.37
N GLU A 186 -6.47 -5.94 18.03
CA GLU A 186 -5.58 -6.77 17.23
C GLU A 186 -4.14 -6.22 17.26
N LEU A 187 -3.97 -4.90 17.14
CA LEU A 187 -2.67 -4.25 17.22
C LEU A 187 -2.02 -4.37 18.60
N GLU A 188 -2.79 -4.22 19.67
CA GLU A 188 -2.30 -4.43 21.05
C GLU A 188 -1.78 -5.87 21.23
N LYS A 189 -2.52 -6.86 20.74
CA LYS A 189 -2.08 -8.27 20.80
C LYS A 189 -0.84 -8.55 19.95
N ILE A 190 -0.74 -7.95 18.74
CA ILE A 190 0.48 -8.02 17.92
C ILE A 190 1.67 -7.44 18.69
N ALA A 191 1.49 -6.25 19.24
CA ALA A 191 2.53 -5.52 19.96
C ALA A 191 3.03 -6.28 21.19
N ASP A 192 2.12 -6.86 21.98
CA ASP A 192 2.45 -7.66 23.16
C ASP A 192 3.27 -8.91 22.81
N ILE A 193 2.89 -9.62 21.73
CA ILE A 193 3.65 -10.78 21.26
C ILE A 193 5.06 -10.36 20.83
N CYS A 194 5.19 -9.28 20.07
CA CYS A 194 6.49 -8.76 19.62
C CYS A 194 7.36 -8.33 20.81
N LEU A 195 6.80 -7.56 21.73
CA LEU A 195 7.51 -7.07 22.92
C LEU A 195 8.02 -8.22 23.79
N ASN A 196 7.18 -9.20 24.08
CA ASN A 196 7.50 -10.35 24.94
C ASN A 196 8.59 -11.26 24.33
N ASN A 197 8.79 -11.22 22.99
CA ASN A 197 9.77 -12.05 22.29
C ASN A 197 10.95 -11.23 21.73
N GLY A 198 11.05 -9.94 22.05
CA GLY A 198 12.17 -9.07 21.61
C GLY A 198 12.21 -8.85 20.09
N ILE A 199 11.02 -8.82 19.45
CA ILE A 199 10.86 -8.63 18.01
C ILE A 199 10.63 -7.15 17.71
N ILE A 200 11.38 -6.60 16.76
CA ILE A 200 11.17 -5.24 16.24
C ILE A 200 9.95 -5.26 15.29
N ILE A 201 9.14 -4.21 15.33
CA ILE A 201 8.01 -4.03 14.46
C ILE A 201 8.37 -3.03 13.36
N LEU A 202 8.35 -3.46 12.11
CA LEU A 202 8.32 -2.58 10.94
C LEU A 202 6.87 -2.45 10.50
N SER A 203 6.25 -1.29 10.71
CA SER A 203 4.89 -1.02 10.32
C SER A 203 4.86 -0.22 9.01
N ASP A 204 4.42 -0.86 7.94
CA ASP A 204 4.15 -0.19 6.66
C ASP A 204 2.74 0.40 6.72
N GLU A 205 2.67 1.71 6.96
CA GLU A 205 1.43 2.46 7.12
C GLU A 205 1.16 3.39 5.91
N ILE A 206 1.72 3.08 4.75
CA ILE A 206 1.62 3.90 3.53
C ILE A 206 0.17 4.14 3.06
N HIS A 207 -0.78 3.32 3.51
CA HIS A 207 -2.21 3.45 3.23
C HIS A 207 -3.02 4.08 4.39
N GLU A 208 -2.38 4.61 5.41
CA GLU A 208 -2.98 5.09 6.67
C GLU A 208 -4.15 6.08 6.47
N ASP A 209 -4.07 6.96 5.48
CA ASP A 209 -5.12 7.96 5.16
C ASP A 209 -6.36 7.37 4.49
N LEU A 210 -6.25 6.16 3.95
CA LEU A 210 -7.20 5.56 3.01
C LEU A 210 -8.14 4.56 3.69
N THR A 211 -8.66 4.93 4.84
CA THR A 211 -9.69 4.14 5.54
C THR A 211 -11.08 4.43 4.98
N MET A 212 -11.93 3.39 4.92
CA MET A 212 -13.33 3.51 4.55
C MET A 212 -14.18 4.04 5.71
N PRO A 213 -15.39 4.57 5.45
CA PRO A 213 -16.30 5.00 6.51
C PRO A 213 -16.56 3.90 7.54
N GLY A 214 -16.44 4.24 8.81
CA GLY A 214 -16.64 3.30 9.93
C GLY A 214 -15.35 2.60 10.41
N TYR A 215 -14.23 2.76 9.68
CA TYR A 215 -12.94 2.21 10.07
C TYR A 215 -11.95 3.31 10.45
N THR A 216 -11.13 3.03 11.46
CA THR A 216 -10.12 3.96 11.97
C THR A 216 -8.76 3.30 11.95
N HIS A 217 -7.80 3.93 11.28
CA HIS A 217 -6.40 3.51 11.35
C HIS A 217 -5.78 3.96 12.68
N TYR A 218 -5.06 3.06 13.32
CA TYR A 218 -4.25 3.33 14.51
C TYR A 218 -2.80 3.04 14.19
N PRO A 219 -1.88 4.02 14.26
CA PRO A 219 -0.45 3.73 14.20
C PRO A 219 -0.06 2.82 15.36
N ILE A 220 0.58 1.69 15.09
CA ILE A 220 0.92 0.75 16.19
C ILE A 220 1.88 1.38 17.21
N ALA A 221 2.72 2.31 16.76
CA ALA A 221 3.69 3.01 17.60
C ALA A 221 3.07 3.87 18.72
N VAL A 222 1.78 4.24 18.63
CA VAL A 222 1.12 5.08 19.65
C VAL A 222 0.45 4.29 20.77
N LEU A 223 0.42 2.97 20.68
CA LEU A 223 -0.26 2.13 21.70
C LEU A 223 0.35 2.28 23.08
N SER A 224 1.67 2.41 23.17
CA SER A 224 2.39 2.77 24.40
C SER A 224 3.79 3.26 24.09
N GLU A 225 4.44 3.90 25.08
CA GLU A 225 5.83 4.35 24.99
C GLU A 225 6.81 3.21 24.63
N VAL A 226 6.60 2.04 25.25
CA VAL A 226 7.47 0.87 25.03
C VAL A 226 7.29 0.29 23.63
N ILE A 227 6.06 0.28 23.11
CA ILE A 227 5.78 -0.17 21.74
C ILE A 227 6.37 0.80 20.73
N GLY A 228 6.26 2.12 20.97
CA GLY A 228 6.94 3.12 20.13
C GLY A 228 8.45 2.90 20.06
N ASP A 229 9.07 2.41 21.13
CA ASP A 229 10.52 2.18 21.20
C ASP A 229 11.00 0.93 20.43
N ILE A 230 10.10 0.01 20.09
CA ILE A 230 10.42 -1.18 19.25
C ILE A 230 9.84 -1.07 17.83
N THR A 231 9.25 0.08 17.48
CA THR A 231 8.54 0.26 16.20
C THR A 231 9.31 1.20 15.25
N VAL A 232 9.34 0.81 13.99
CA VAL A 232 9.73 1.63 12.85
C VAL A 232 8.49 1.81 11.98
N THR A 233 7.96 3.03 11.90
CA THR A 233 6.77 3.34 11.08
C THR A 233 7.21 3.90 9.72
N CYS A 234 6.72 3.32 8.64
CA CYS A 234 6.93 3.80 7.28
C CYS A 234 5.66 4.49 6.77
N THR A 235 5.74 5.76 6.43
CA THR A 235 4.62 6.54 5.89
C THR A 235 5.06 7.40 4.70
N ALA A 236 4.12 7.74 3.83
CA ALA A 236 4.36 8.59 2.67
C ALA A 236 3.05 9.14 2.09
N PRO A 237 3.03 10.35 1.53
CA PRO A 237 1.86 10.91 0.84
C PRO A 237 1.59 10.25 -0.53
N SER A 238 2.43 9.32 -0.96
CA SER A 238 2.47 8.80 -2.33
C SER A 238 1.18 8.08 -2.76
N LYS A 239 0.50 7.37 -1.86
CA LYS A 239 -0.74 6.66 -2.13
C LYS A 239 -1.96 7.57 -1.98
N SER A 240 -1.95 8.41 -0.96
CA SER A 240 -3.03 9.36 -0.66
C SER A 240 -3.16 10.45 -1.71
N PHE A 241 -2.05 10.87 -2.33
CA PHE A 241 -2.00 12.02 -3.24
C PHE A 241 -1.42 11.73 -4.63
N ASN A 242 -1.25 10.46 -4.99
CA ASN A 242 -0.77 10.05 -6.32
C ASN A 242 0.59 10.63 -6.74
N ILE A 243 1.53 10.71 -5.83
CA ILE A 243 2.87 11.27 -6.05
C ILE A 243 4.01 10.26 -5.87
N ALA A 244 3.73 8.97 -6.07
CA ALA A 244 4.70 7.89 -5.91
C ALA A 244 5.97 8.06 -6.78
N GLY A 245 5.82 8.66 -7.97
CA GLY A 245 6.94 8.94 -8.87
C GLY A 245 8.00 9.91 -8.32
N LEU A 246 7.66 10.68 -7.26
CA LEU A 246 8.59 11.59 -6.58
C LEU A 246 9.44 10.90 -5.50
N GLN A 247 9.11 9.65 -5.15
CA GLN A 247 9.95 8.78 -4.30
C GLN A 247 10.31 9.40 -2.94
N GLY A 248 9.33 10.00 -2.23
CA GLY A 248 9.54 10.55 -0.90
C GLY A 248 8.78 9.77 0.17
N SER A 249 9.46 9.39 1.24
CA SER A 249 8.86 8.72 2.40
C SER A 249 9.47 9.21 3.70
N ASN A 250 8.67 9.15 4.77
CA ASN A 250 9.05 9.47 6.13
C ASN A 250 9.11 8.16 6.94
N ILE A 251 10.25 7.89 7.52
CA ILE A 251 10.46 6.74 8.38
C ILE A 251 10.57 7.27 9.81
N ILE A 252 9.57 6.97 10.62
CA ILE A 252 9.45 7.51 11.97
C ILE A 252 10.01 6.47 12.94
N ILE A 253 11.10 6.83 13.62
CA ILE A 253 11.82 5.95 14.56
C ILE A 253 12.08 6.73 15.85
N LYS A 254 11.27 6.49 16.88
CA LYS A 254 11.39 7.14 18.18
C LYS A 254 12.69 6.74 18.90
N ASN A 255 12.99 5.46 18.93
CA ASN A 255 14.18 4.93 19.60
C ASN A 255 15.46 5.40 18.91
N LYS A 256 16.31 6.11 19.67
CA LYS A 256 17.55 6.71 19.16
C LYS A 256 18.57 5.66 18.64
N GLU A 257 18.64 4.50 19.28
CA GLU A 257 19.58 3.45 18.88
C GLU A 257 19.12 2.76 17.59
N LEU A 258 17.83 2.45 17.47
CA LEU A 258 17.26 1.91 16.22
C LEU A 258 17.44 2.91 15.08
N ARG A 259 17.16 4.20 15.35
CA ARG A 259 17.31 5.27 14.36
C ARG A 259 18.75 5.38 13.88
N ALA A 260 19.73 5.33 14.78
CA ALA A 260 21.15 5.39 14.41
C ALA A 260 21.57 4.17 13.54
N LYS A 261 21.10 2.96 13.85
CA LYS A 261 21.36 1.76 13.04
C LYS A 261 20.74 1.88 11.64
N PHE A 262 19.50 2.37 11.55
CA PHE A 262 18.83 2.58 10.27
C PHE A 262 19.57 3.60 9.39
N ILE A 263 19.94 4.77 9.96
CA ILE A 263 20.71 5.81 9.26
C ILE A 263 22.06 5.24 8.77
N ALA A 264 22.78 4.52 9.62
CA ALA A 264 24.05 3.91 9.23
C ALA A 264 23.89 2.91 8.07
N GLN A 265 22.75 2.23 7.96
CA GLN A 265 22.47 1.34 6.85
C GLN A 265 22.18 2.10 5.54
N GLN A 266 21.47 3.23 5.61
CA GLN A 266 21.26 4.11 4.46
C GLN A 266 22.57 4.72 3.94
N GLU A 267 23.44 5.17 4.86
CA GLU A 267 24.77 5.72 4.52
C GLU A 267 25.63 4.71 3.77
N LYS A 268 25.61 3.42 4.14
CA LYS A 268 26.32 2.36 3.42
C LYS A 268 25.85 2.21 1.97
N LYS A 269 24.59 2.55 1.68
CA LYS A 269 24.00 2.51 0.34
C LYS A 269 24.14 3.84 -0.41
N GLY A 270 24.74 4.86 0.23
CA GLY A 270 24.95 6.19 -0.36
C GLY A 270 23.69 7.04 -0.44
N PHE A 271 22.64 6.73 0.34
CA PHE A 271 21.46 7.59 0.45
C PHE A 271 21.72 8.69 1.49
N PHE A 272 21.45 9.95 1.11
CA PHE A 272 21.66 11.10 2.00
C PHE A 272 20.43 11.98 2.17
N THR A 273 19.62 12.17 1.12
CA THR A 273 18.47 13.07 1.15
C THR A 273 17.50 12.81 -0.01
N LEU A 274 16.32 13.37 0.06
CA LEU A 274 15.33 13.33 -1.02
C LEU A 274 15.65 14.37 -2.09
N ASN A 275 15.03 14.22 -3.26
CA ASN A 275 15.06 15.27 -4.29
C ASN A 275 14.18 16.46 -3.88
N THR A 276 14.53 17.63 -4.43
CA THR A 276 13.88 18.92 -4.12
C THR A 276 12.35 18.88 -4.33
N LEU A 277 11.89 18.26 -5.41
CA LEU A 277 10.46 18.22 -5.75
C LEU A 277 9.68 17.31 -4.79
N SER A 278 10.32 16.26 -4.28
CA SER A 278 9.72 15.38 -3.28
C SER A 278 9.41 16.11 -1.98
N PHE A 279 10.33 16.97 -1.51
CA PHE A 279 10.10 17.78 -0.32
C PHE A 279 8.90 18.70 -0.49
N GLU A 280 8.85 19.42 -1.60
CA GLU A 280 7.78 20.39 -1.84
C GLU A 280 6.43 19.72 -2.07
N ALA A 281 6.38 18.64 -2.86
CA ALA A 281 5.15 17.91 -3.09
C ALA A 281 4.57 17.32 -1.79
N THR A 282 5.42 16.76 -0.91
CA THR A 282 5.00 16.27 0.40
C THR A 282 4.44 17.41 1.27
N ARG A 283 5.14 18.54 1.32
CA ARG A 283 4.67 19.72 2.06
C ARG A 283 3.31 20.21 1.56
N LEU A 284 3.13 20.31 0.23
CA LEU A 284 1.87 20.74 -0.38
C LEU A 284 0.75 19.71 -0.11
N ALA A 285 1.04 18.42 -0.25
CA ALA A 285 0.09 17.35 0.02
C ALA A 285 -0.48 17.47 1.44
N TYR A 286 0.40 17.56 2.44
CA TYR A 286 0.00 17.58 3.84
C TYR A 286 -0.54 18.92 4.33
N THR A 287 -0.25 20.05 3.63
CA THR A 287 -0.77 21.36 4.04
C THR A 287 -1.99 21.82 3.25
N LYS A 288 -2.19 21.31 2.02
CA LYS A 288 -3.23 21.81 1.12
C LYS A 288 -4.11 20.69 0.50
N GLY A 289 -3.73 19.41 0.62
CA GLY A 289 -4.38 18.30 -0.07
C GLY A 289 -5.62 17.73 0.63
N ASP A 290 -5.91 18.08 1.87
CA ASP A 290 -6.94 17.45 2.71
C ASP A 290 -8.33 17.40 2.05
N ALA A 291 -8.79 18.51 1.47
CA ALA A 291 -10.10 18.58 0.82
C ALA A 291 -10.20 17.66 -0.42
N TRP A 292 -9.12 17.57 -1.19
CA TRP A 292 -9.04 16.65 -2.33
C TRP A 292 -9.07 15.18 -1.86
N LEU A 293 -8.31 14.86 -0.82
CA LEU A 293 -8.27 13.52 -0.25
C LEU A 293 -9.65 13.08 0.28
N ALA A 294 -10.39 13.97 0.92
CA ALA A 294 -11.73 13.69 1.41
C ALA A 294 -12.71 13.34 0.26
N GLU A 295 -12.68 14.08 -0.85
CA GLU A 295 -13.49 13.77 -2.03
C GLU A 295 -12.98 12.51 -2.75
N PHE A 296 -11.69 12.27 -2.79
CA PHE A 296 -11.09 11.05 -3.34
C PHE A 296 -11.55 9.80 -2.57
N LYS A 297 -11.56 9.85 -1.24
CA LYS A 297 -12.11 8.77 -0.40
C LYS A 297 -13.60 8.54 -0.70
N THR A 298 -14.36 9.58 -0.98
CA THR A 298 -15.78 9.46 -1.39
C THR A 298 -15.91 8.73 -2.74
N LEU A 299 -15.03 9.03 -3.70
CA LEU A 299 -14.98 8.30 -4.97
C LEU A 299 -14.68 6.81 -4.77
N ILE A 300 -13.66 6.49 -3.95
CA ILE A 300 -13.30 5.10 -3.67
C ILE A 300 -14.49 4.34 -3.08
N HIS A 301 -15.16 4.92 -2.09
CA HIS A 301 -16.32 4.31 -1.46
C HIS A 301 -17.46 4.07 -2.48
N HIS A 302 -17.78 5.08 -3.29
CA HIS A 302 -18.76 4.96 -4.35
C HIS A 302 -18.43 3.86 -5.37
N ASN A 303 -17.17 3.79 -5.80
CA ASN A 303 -16.71 2.77 -6.73
C ASN A 303 -16.76 1.36 -6.11
N TYR A 304 -16.44 1.26 -4.81
CA TYR A 304 -16.55 -0.01 -4.09
C TYR A 304 -18.00 -0.50 -4.02
N ASP A 305 -18.97 0.37 -3.71
CA ASP A 305 -20.39 0.02 -3.69
C ASP A 305 -20.86 -0.50 -5.07
N ILE A 306 -20.45 0.20 -6.16
CA ILE A 306 -20.74 -0.24 -7.53
C ILE A 306 -20.16 -1.62 -7.81
N LEU A 307 -18.90 -1.86 -7.42
CA LEU A 307 -18.24 -3.15 -7.59
C LEU A 307 -19.01 -4.27 -6.88
N VAL A 308 -19.34 -4.07 -5.60
CA VAL A 308 -20.06 -5.06 -4.78
C VAL A 308 -21.42 -5.38 -5.38
N ASP A 309 -22.23 -4.36 -5.68
CA ASP A 309 -23.56 -4.53 -6.24
C ASP A 309 -23.52 -5.22 -7.60
N PHE A 310 -22.56 -4.84 -8.44
CA PHE A 310 -22.40 -5.44 -9.77
C PHE A 310 -22.03 -6.92 -9.69
N ILE A 311 -21.03 -7.27 -8.87
CA ILE A 311 -20.57 -8.66 -8.71
C ILE A 311 -21.69 -9.52 -8.10
N LYS A 312 -22.33 -9.07 -7.04
CA LYS A 312 -23.45 -9.77 -6.41
C LYS A 312 -24.56 -10.08 -7.40
N LYS A 313 -24.88 -9.15 -8.31
CA LYS A 313 -25.95 -9.30 -9.30
C LYS A 313 -25.56 -10.19 -10.49
N ASN A 314 -24.34 -10.04 -10.99
CA ASN A 314 -23.95 -10.59 -12.30
C ASN A 314 -23.00 -11.80 -12.21
N LEU A 315 -22.23 -11.92 -11.11
CA LEU A 315 -21.22 -12.96 -10.90
C LEU A 315 -21.31 -13.51 -9.45
N PRO A 316 -22.45 -14.12 -9.04
CA PRO A 316 -22.69 -14.50 -7.66
C PRO A 316 -21.73 -15.58 -7.13
N SER A 317 -20.98 -16.25 -7.99
CA SER A 317 -19.90 -17.19 -7.61
C SER A 317 -18.58 -16.49 -7.28
N VAL A 318 -18.46 -15.19 -7.52
CA VAL A 318 -17.30 -14.38 -7.13
C VAL A 318 -17.61 -13.65 -5.83
N THR A 319 -16.68 -13.71 -4.88
CA THR A 319 -16.82 -13.00 -3.60
C THR A 319 -15.95 -11.74 -3.61
N VAL A 320 -16.56 -10.60 -3.29
CA VAL A 320 -15.82 -9.35 -3.01
C VAL A 320 -15.61 -9.26 -1.51
N TYR A 321 -14.36 -9.15 -1.08
CA TYR A 321 -14.03 -8.99 0.34
C TYR A 321 -14.32 -7.58 0.83
N PRO A 322 -14.67 -7.41 2.14
CA PRO A 322 -14.84 -6.09 2.71
C PRO A 322 -13.59 -5.23 2.52
N LEU A 323 -13.77 -4.04 2.00
CA LEU A 323 -12.71 -3.06 1.87
C LEU A 323 -12.76 -2.09 3.05
N GLU A 324 -11.95 -2.32 4.07
CA GLU A 324 -11.88 -1.49 5.27
C GLU A 324 -10.93 -0.29 5.08
N GLY A 325 -9.91 -0.50 4.24
CA GLY A 325 -8.93 0.51 3.86
C GLY A 325 -8.27 0.22 2.52
N THR A 326 -7.44 1.14 2.05
CA THR A 326 -6.85 1.19 0.70
C THR A 326 -7.88 1.57 -0.39
N TYR A 327 -7.48 1.46 -1.66
CA TYR A 327 -8.35 1.54 -2.84
C TYR A 327 -8.19 0.28 -3.73
N LEU A 328 -7.77 -0.82 -3.09
CA LEU A 328 -7.43 -2.08 -3.75
C LEU A 328 -8.41 -3.14 -3.27
N ALA A 329 -9.42 -3.43 -4.07
CA ALA A 329 -10.43 -4.42 -3.74
C ALA A 329 -9.93 -5.83 -4.04
N TRP A 330 -10.25 -6.80 -3.16
CA TRP A 330 -9.82 -8.18 -3.21
C TRP A 330 -10.99 -9.08 -3.56
N LEU A 331 -10.88 -9.85 -4.64
CA LEU A 331 -11.94 -10.68 -5.22
C LEU A 331 -11.53 -12.13 -5.27
N ASP A 332 -12.40 -13.03 -4.81
CA ASP A 332 -12.22 -14.49 -4.81
C ASP A 332 -12.97 -15.11 -6.00
N PHE A 333 -12.23 -15.70 -6.92
CA PHE A 333 -12.73 -16.40 -8.11
C PHE A 333 -12.69 -17.91 -7.98
N ARG A 334 -12.23 -18.47 -6.86
CA ARG A 334 -12.00 -19.91 -6.68
C ARG A 334 -13.26 -20.76 -6.93
N ASN A 335 -14.44 -20.24 -6.61
CA ASN A 335 -15.71 -20.93 -6.86
C ASN A 335 -16.06 -21.08 -8.35
N LEU A 336 -15.33 -20.41 -9.26
CA LEU A 336 -15.47 -20.63 -10.71
C LEU A 336 -14.72 -21.85 -11.22
N GLY A 337 -13.82 -22.43 -10.41
CA GLY A 337 -13.11 -23.68 -10.71
C GLY A 337 -11.95 -23.55 -11.68
N TYR A 338 -11.50 -22.34 -12.02
CA TYR A 338 -10.29 -22.09 -12.80
C TYR A 338 -9.05 -22.19 -11.92
N ASP A 339 -7.95 -22.73 -12.44
CA ASP A 339 -6.64 -22.51 -11.82
C ASP A 339 -6.18 -21.05 -12.05
N TYR A 340 -5.15 -20.62 -11.31
CA TYR A 340 -4.71 -19.22 -11.34
C TYR A 340 -4.18 -18.78 -12.72
N LEU A 341 -3.56 -19.68 -13.49
CA LEU A 341 -3.07 -19.37 -14.85
C LEU A 341 -4.23 -19.30 -15.87
N GLU A 342 -5.26 -20.11 -15.69
CA GLU A 342 -6.48 -20.04 -16.51
C GLU A 342 -7.23 -18.76 -16.22
N LEU A 343 -7.30 -18.35 -14.94
CA LEU A 343 -7.92 -17.10 -14.50
C LEU A 343 -7.22 -15.91 -15.15
N GLU A 344 -5.90 -15.80 -15.00
CA GLU A 344 -5.08 -14.75 -15.62
C GLU A 344 -5.29 -14.65 -17.14
N LYS A 345 -5.24 -15.78 -17.86
CA LYS A 345 -5.48 -15.81 -19.30
C LYS A 345 -6.86 -15.29 -19.68
N LYS A 346 -7.89 -15.61 -18.87
CA LYS A 346 -9.25 -15.12 -19.09
C LYS A 346 -9.36 -13.62 -18.85
N MET A 347 -8.70 -13.10 -17.82
CA MET A 347 -8.64 -11.66 -17.54
C MET A 347 -7.97 -10.91 -18.69
N ILE A 348 -6.81 -11.35 -19.13
CA ILE A 348 -6.07 -10.74 -20.26
C ILE A 348 -6.90 -10.81 -21.56
N ALA A 349 -7.54 -11.93 -21.85
CA ALA A 349 -8.38 -12.11 -23.04
C ALA A 349 -9.62 -11.20 -23.03
N ALA A 350 -10.02 -10.71 -21.88
CA ALA A 350 -11.14 -9.77 -21.70
C ALA A 350 -10.64 -8.29 -21.59
N ASP A 351 -9.39 -8.01 -21.87
CA ASP A 351 -8.75 -6.71 -21.66
C ASP A 351 -8.91 -6.20 -20.22
N LEU A 352 -8.75 -7.12 -19.26
CA LEU A 352 -8.72 -6.84 -17.82
C LEU A 352 -7.28 -7.05 -17.33
N TYR A 353 -6.63 -5.97 -16.97
CA TYR A 353 -5.26 -5.96 -16.47
C TYR A 353 -5.31 -5.58 -14.99
N LEU A 354 -5.44 -6.61 -14.15
CA LEU A 354 -5.54 -6.53 -12.69
C LEU A 354 -4.18 -6.89 -12.07
N ASP A 355 -4.15 -7.14 -10.77
CA ASP A 355 -3.00 -7.80 -10.13
C ASP A 355 -3.45 -9.20 -9.69
N GLU A 356 -2.81 -10.20 -10.25
CA GLU A 356 -3.08 -11.61 -9.98
C GLU A 356 -2.78 -11.95 -8.51
N GLY A 357 -3.70 -12.68 -7.88
CA GLY A 357 -3.61 -12.92 -6.44
C GLY A 357 -2.39 -13.72 -6.02
N TYR A 358 -1.90 -14.63 -6.85
CA TYR A 358 -0.72 -15.46 -6.54
C TYR A 358 0.57 -14.66 -6.34
N VAL A 359 0.67 -13.42 -6.88
CA VAL A 359 1.85 -12.56 -6.67
C VAL A 359 1.99 -12.10 -5.22
N PHE A 360 0.89 -12.13 -4.45
CA PHE A 360 0.86 -11.77 -3.02
C PHE A 360 1.18 -12.96 -2.09
N GLY A 361 1.44 -14.13 -2.67
CA GLY A 361 1.71 -15.38 -1.99
C GLY A 361 0.73 -16.49 -2.41
N GLN A 362 1.07 -17.74 -2.08
CA GLN A 362 0.24 -18.91 -2.47
C GLN A 362 -1.19 -18.83 -1.92
N GLU A 363 -1.43 -18.13 -0.83
CA GLU A 363 -2.77 -17.92 -0.25
C GLU A 363 -3.65 -17.03 -1.12
N GLY A 364 -3.05 -16.32 -2.08
CA GLY A 364 -3.74 -15.49 -3.06
C GLY A 364 -4.09 -16.21 -4.37
N GLU A 365 -3.75 -17.49 -4.54
CA GLU A 365 -4.09 -18.24 -5.75
C GLU A 365 -5.62 -18.31 -5.96
N GLY A 366 -6.07 -17.94 -7.17
CA GLY A 366 -7.49 -17.86 -7.51
C GLY A 366 -8.19 -16.59 -7.07
N PHE A 367 -7.43 -15.61 -6.58
CA PHE A 367 -7.91 -14.25 -6.29
C PHE A 367 -7.38 -13.26 -7.32
N GLU A 368 -8.05 -12.09 -7.38
CA GLU A 368 -7.63 -10.92 -8.16
C GLU A 368 -7.73 -9.67 -7.29
N ARG A 369 -6.73 -8.77 -7.42
CA ARG A 369 -6.76 -7.46 -6.79
C ARG A 369 -7.08 -6.39 -7.85
N ILE A 370 -8.17 -5.66 -7.66
CA ILE A 370 -8.58 -4.58 -8.55
C ILE A 370 -8.35 -3.21 -7.91
N ASN A 371 -7.64 -2.33 -8.61
CA ASN A 371 -7.53 -0.92 -8.24
C ASN A 371 -8.79 -0.17 -8.67
N ILE A 372 -9.58 0.30 -7.70
CA ILE A 372 -10.84 1.03 -7.94
C ILE A 372 -10.67 2.55 -7.88
N ALA A 373 -9.45 3.07 -7.74
CA ALA A 373 -9.13 4.49 -7.74
C ALA A 373 -9.00 5.03 -9.18
N CYS A 374 -10.10 4.98 -9.90
CA CYS A 374 -10.23 5.43 -11.29
C CYS A 374 -11.58 6.15 -11.48
N PRO A 375 -11.80 6.85 -12.62
CA PRO A 375 -13.11 7.36 -12.95
C PRO A 375 -14.16 6.26 -12.92
N THR A 376 -15.35 6.54 -12.36
CA THR A 376 -16.42 5.53 -12.17
C THR A 376 -16.83 4.85 -13.49
N TRP A 377 -16.79 5.57 -14.61
CA TRP A 377 -17.12 4.98 -15.90
C TRP A 377 -16.08 3.93 -16.36
N VAL A 378 -14.80 4.11 -16.04
CA VAL A 378 -13.72 3.13 -16.30
C VAL A 378 -14.00 1.83 -15.57
N LEU A 379 -14.34 1.92 -14.28
CA LEU A 379 -14.71 0.76 -13.48
C LEU A 379 -15.91 0.03 -14.07
N LYS A 380 -16.98 0.77 -14.43
CA LYS A 380 -18.20 0.17 -15.00
C LYS A 380 -17.91 -0.57 -16.31
N GLU A 381 -17.10 -0.01 -17.21
CA GLU A 381 -16.71 -0.69 -18.45
C GLU A 381 -15.87 -1.95 -18.17
N ALA A 382 -14.95 -1.91 -17.18
CA ALA A 382 -14.18 -3.08 -16.77
C ALA A 382 -15.11 -4.18 -16.20
N LEU A 383 -16.09 -3.82 -15.40
CA LEU A 383 -17.06 -4.76 -14.82
C LEU A 383 -17.94 -5.43 -15.90
N GLU A 384 -18.33 -4.72 -16.95
CA GLU A 384 -19.05 -5.34 -18.08
C GLU A 384 -18.15 -6.31 -18.86
N ARG A 385 -16.85 -6.00 -19.05
CA ARG A 385 -15.90 -6.96 -19.64
C ARG A 385 -15.72 -8.19 -18.73
N LEU A 386 -15.63 -7.98 -17.42
CA LEU A 386 -15.54 -9.06 -16.44
C LEU A 386 -16.75 -10.00 -16.50
N LYS A 387 -17.94 -9.44 -16.51
CA LYS A 387 -19.19 -10.21 -16.67
C LYS A 387 -19.17 -11.05 -17.96
N ASN A 388 -18.81 -10.44 -19.09
CA ASN A 388 -18.79 -11.12 -20.37
C ASN A 388 -17.78 -12.28 -20.40
N ALA A 389 -16.62 -12.13 -19.73
CA ALA A 389 -15.58 -13.16 -19.64
C ALA A 389 -16.04 -14.41 -18.86
N PHE A 390 -16.96 -14.26 -17.89
CA PHE A 390 -17.38 -15.32 -16.98
C PHE A 390 -18.87 -15.68 -17.06
N SER A 391 -19.66 -15.08 -17.97
CA SER A 391 -21.08 -15.41 -18.19
C SER A 391 -21.32 -16.60 -19.13
N GLY A 392 -20.27 -17.23 -19.66
CA GLY A 392 -20.39 -18.43 -20.51
C GLY A 392 -20.79 -19.67 -19.69
N PRO A 393 -21.23 -20.77 -20.34
CA PRO A 393 -21.54 -22.00 -19.63
C PRO A 393 -20.30 -22.47 -18.88
N GLN A 394 -20.44 -22.64 -17.55
CA GLN A 394 -19.39 -23.20 -16.70
C GLN A 394 -19.04 -24.60 -17.26
N VAL A 395 -17.77 -24.83 -17.55
CA VAL A 395 -17.27 -26.16 -17.92
C VAL A 395 -17.44 -27.03 -16.68
N SER A 396 -18.50 -27.84 -16.64
CA SER A 396 -18.65 -28.88 -15.62
C SER A 396 -17.46 -29.84 -15.75
N LYS A 397 -16.63 -29.88 -14.72
CA LYS A 397 -15.59 -30.89 -14.57
C LYS A 397 -16.22 -32.25 -14.24
#